data_e6c024bc7d637b91d053d621ca40d216
#
_entry.id   e6c024bc7d637b91d053d621ca40d216
#
_cell.length_a   1.000
_cell.length_b   1.000
_cell.length_c   1.000
_cell.angle_alpha   90.00
_cell.angle_beta   90.00
_cell.angle_gamma   90.00
#
_symmetry.space_group_name_H-M   'P 1'
#
loop_
_entity.id
_entity.type
_entity.pdbx_description
1 polymer ?
#
loop_
_entity_poly.entity_id
_entity_poly.type
_entity_poly.pdbx_seq_one_letter_code
_entity_poly.pdbx_strand_id
1 'polypeptide(L)'
;MSDEEDSAPAMKKSRXFYGSLEEKERQRITMEMASSAAAGSDALKAGIRAGNINISSGETMEMEERVSERQLEALAEFERRRARQITVSTDDAEVKAGLRALGEPITLFGEGPADRRERLRSVLSVVGPDALKRSRKDEERAKRSRDECLQTWYHEGPASLKEARLWLARYSLPRAMRRLEAARALKEVSDATKTIRQQELHKSLRNLNNFCSQIGDDRPISFCHFSPDSKMLVTASWSGLCKLWSVPDCALIRTLRGHNTNVGAVAFRPQAXVSLDQSDVSLASCAADGTVKLWNLESDEPVADIEGHSDRVSRVSWHPSGRFLGTTCYDRSWRLWDLELQEEILHQEGHSKGVHDISFHPDGSLAATGGLDAFGRVWDLRTGRCVVFLEGHLKEIYSVHFSPNGHHLATGSGDNTCKVWELRNRKCLYTVPAHQNLLSAVRFQPTDGHFLLTGAYDNTAKIWSHPGWMPLKTLAGHEGKVMGVDVSPDGKLIATCSYDRTFKLWLSE
;
A
#
# COMPACT_ATOMS: atom_id res chain seq x y z
N MET A 1 31.53 9.22 36.19
CA MET A 1 30.54 10.21 35.75
C MET A 1 30.65 10.51 34.27
N SER A 2 30.58 9.52 33.41
CA SER A 2 30.62 9.85 31.98
C SER A 2 30.27 8.69 31.07
N ASP A 3 29.75 7.62 31.60
CA ASP A 3 29.61 6.40 30.78
C ASP A 3 28.18 6.13 30.30
N GLU A 4 27.27 7.10 30.51
CA GLU A 4 25.89 6.85 30.17
C GLU A 4 25.49 7.37 28.78
N GLU A 5 26.36 8.08 28.09
CA GLU A 5 25.99 8.74 26.85
C GLU A 5 26.19 7.90 25.59
N ASP A 6 26.96 6.84 25.70
CA ASP A 6 27.37 6.13 24.45
C ASP A 6 26.43 5.00 24.05
N SER A 7 25.59 4.51 24.95
CA SER A 7 24.70 3.39 24.60
C SER A 7 23.41 3.83 23.93
N ALA A 8 22.94 5.05 24.22
CA ALA A 8 21.68 5.54 23.69
C ALA A 8 21.69 5.75 22.17
N PRO A 9 22.78 6.24 21.55
CA PRO A 9 22.76 6.42 20.08
C PRO A 9 22.67 5.12 19.29
N ALA A 10 23.23 4.03 19.81
CA ALA A 10 23.20 2.76 19.08
C ALA A 10 21.81 2.14 19.08
N MET A 11 21.10 2.26 20.20
CA MET A 11 19.71 1.79 20.27
C MET A 11 18.78 2.60 19.37
N LYS A 12 19.04 3.90 19.28
CA LYS A 12 18.27 4.76 18.38
C LYS A 12 18.48 4.40 16.91
N LYS A 13 19.67 3.95 16.56
CA LYS A 13 19.97 3.54 15.18
C LYS A 13 19.16 2.32 14.76
N SER A 14 19.01 1.31 15.64
CA SER A 14 18.29 0.11 15.28
C SER A 14 16.79 0.35 15.16
N ARG A 15 16.26 1.27 15.93
CA ARG A 15 14.85 1.66 15.82
C ARG A 15 14.53 2.54 14.63
N UNK A 16 15.37 3.20 14.45
CA UNK A 16 15.22 4.02 13.57
C UNK A 16 15.08 3.55 12.35
N PHE A 17 15.55 2.62 12.16
CA PHE A 17 15.51 1.98 10.87
C PHE A 17 14.09 1.94 10.30
N TYR A 18 13.16 1.49 11.11
CA TYR A 18 11.83 1.17 10.59
C TYR A 18 10.96 2.42 10.47
N GLY A 19 11.08 3.34 11.40
CA GLY A 19 10.44 4.63 11.30
C GLY A 19 11.04 5.47 10.19
N SER A 20 12.32 5.26 9.90
CA SER A 20 13.03 6.04 8.89
C SER A 20 12.89 5.50 7.48
N LEU A 21 12.22 4.37 7.27
CA LEU A 21 12.12 3.78 5.93
C LEU A 21 11.40 4.71 4.97
N GLU A 22 10.29 5.29 5.39
CA GLU A 22 9.56 6.27 4.59
C GLU A 22 10.38 7.55 4.40
N GLU A 23 11.03 8.01 5.46
CA GLU A 23 11.92 9.16 5.38
C GLU A 23 13.06 8.93 4.40
N LYS A 24 13.65 7.73 4.45
CA LYS A 24 14.70 7.36 3.51
C LYS A 24 14.18 7.35 2.08
N GLU A 25 12.97 6.82 1.89
CA GLU A 25 12.33 6.81 0.57
C GLU A 25 12.10 8.23 0.08
N ARG A 26 11.61 9.10 0.95
CA ARG A 26 11.42 10.51 0.64
C ARG A 26 12.74 11.21 0.35
N GLN A 27 13.78 10.92 1.14
CA GLN A 27 15.10 11.48 0.93
C GLN A 27 15.69 11.01 -0.39
N ARG A 28 15.50 9.74 -0.74
CA ARG A 28 15.95 9.21 -2.04
C ARG A 28 15.30 9.94 -3.19
N ILE A 29 13.96 10.13 -3.12
CA ILE A 29 13.22 10.84 -4.17
C ILE A 29 13.69 12.29 -4.25
N THR A 30 13.87 12.94 -3.11
CA THR A 30 14.34 14.32 -3.04
C THR A 30 15.74 14.45 -3.64
N MET A 31 16.65 13.52 -3.31
CA MET A 31 18.01 13.50 -3.86
C MET A 31 17.99 13.28 -5.36
N GLU A 32 17.16 12.39 -5.87
CA GLU A 32 17.02 12.17 -7.32
C GLU A 32 16.55 13.44 -8.02
N MET A 33 15.56 14.12 -7.44
CA MET A 33 15.06 15.39 -7.98
C MET A 33 16.12 16.48 -7.94
N ALA A 34 16.86 16.58 -6.82
CA ALA A 34 17.92 17.57 -6.66
C ALA A 34 19.08 17.30 -7.63
N SER A 35 19.46 16.02 -7.82
CA SER A 35 20.50 15.64 -8.79
C SER A 35 20.09 16.02 -10.21
N SER A 36 18.85 15.73 -10.58
CA SER A 36 18.31 16.07 -11.90
C SER A 36 18.27 17.58 -12.09
N ALA A 37 17.81 18.32 -11.10
CA ALA A 37 17.75 19.78 -11.14
C ALA A 37 19.16 20.39 -11.20
N ALA A 38 20.09 19.87 -10.40
CA ALA A 38 21.48 20.34 -10.37
C ALA A 38 22.16 20.07 -11.71
N ALA A 39 21.96 18.87 -12.28
CA ALA A 39 22.53 18.54 -13.59
C ALA A 39 21.97 19.45 -14.68
N GLY A 40 20.66 19.71 -14.66
CA GLY A 40 20.02 20.63 -15.59
C GLY A 40 20.51 22.05 -15.40
N SER A 41 20.64 22.49 -14.15
CA SER A 41 21.14 23.83 -13.83
C SER A 41 22.60 23.99 -14.27
N ASP A 42 23.43 22.96 -14.04
CA ASP A 42 24.84 22.99 -14.44
C ASP A 42 24.98 23.00 -15.97
N ALA A 43 24.16 22.23 -16.67
CA ALA A 43 24.15 22.22 -18.13
C ALA A 43 23.74 23.58 -18.68
N LEU A 44 22.76 24.22 -18.08
CA LEU A 44 22.29 25.56 -18.45
C LEU A 44 23.38 26.59 -18.22
N LYS A 45 24.03 26.52 -17.05
CA LYS A 45 25.15 27.43 -16.71
C LYS A 45 26.33 27.24 -17.66
N ALA A 46 26.62 25.99 -18.00
CA ALA A 46 27.72 25.69 -18.94
C ALA A 46 27.37 26.24 -20.34
N GLY A 47 26.11 26.10 -20.75
CA GLY A 47 25.64 26.65 -22.02
C GLY A 47 25.71 28.16 -22.06
N ILE A 48 25.35 28.82 -20.97
CA ILE A 48 25.46 30.27 -20.84
C ILE A 48 26.94 30.70 -20.90
N ARG A 49 27.82 30.03 -20.15
CA ARG A 49 29.25 30.32 -20.13
C ARG A 49 29.90 30.11 -21.49
N ALA A 50 29.43 29.09 -22.21
CA ALA A 50 29.95 28.80 -23.56
C ALA A 50 29.38 29.71 -24.63
N GLY A 51 28.38 30.51 -24.29
CA GLY A 51 27.73 31.40 -25.25
C GLY A 51 26.70 30.72 -26.13
N ASN A 52 26.34 29.47 -25.80
CA ASN A 52 25.34 28.73 -26.57
C ASN A 52 23.91 29.15 -26.23
N ILE A 53 23.74 29.73 -25.06
CA ILE A 53 22.44 30.20 -24.59
C ILE A 53 22.54 31.71 -24.37
N ASN A 54 21.80 32.44 -25.13
CA ASN A 54 21.75 33.90 -25.02
C ASN A 54 20.61 34.32 -24.14
N ILE A 55 20.91 34.96 -23.03
CA ILE A 55 19.93 35.57 -22.16
C ILE A 55 19.96 37.06 -22.46
N SER A 56 19.03 37.51 -23.30
CA SER A 56 18.89 38.93 -23.60
C SER A 56 17.47 39.36 -23.32
N SER A 57 17.33 40.55 -22.77
CA SER A 57 16.02 41.17 -22.63
C SER A 57 15.55 41.64 -24.00
N GLY A 58 14.26 41.64 -24.25
CA GLY A 58 13.72 41.97 -25.55
C GLY A 58 14.04 43.37 -26.04
N GLU A 59 14.55 44.24 -25.17
CA GLU A 59 14.85 45.62 -25.50
C GLU A 59 16.14 45.80 -26.29
N THR A 60 17.00 44.80 -26.35
CA THR A 60 18.34 44.93 -26.98
C THR A 60 18.50 44.05 -28.21
N MET A 61 17.46 43.44 -28.72
CA MET A 61 17.58 42.44 -29.79
C MET A 61 18.11 43.00 -31.11
N GLU A 62 17.74 44.21 -31.49
CA GLU A 62 18.13 44.79 -32.77
C GLU A 62 19.62 45.19 -32.81
N MET A 63 20.18 45.65 -31.70
CA MET A 63 21.61 45.96 -31.63
C MET A 63 22.48 44.73 -31.50
N GLU A 64 21.97 43.70 -30.91
CA GLU A 64 22.70 42.43 -30.62
C GLU A 64 22.86 41.55 -31.87
N GLU A 65 21.98 41.66 -32.86
CA GLU A 65 22.04 40.81 -34.07
C GLU A 65 23.33 40.95 -34.86
N ARG A 66 23.86 42.15 -35.01
CA ARG A 66 25.09 42.37 -35.78
C ARG A 66 26.34 41.99 -35.02
N VAL A 67 26.37 42.16 -33.72
CA VAL A 67 27.49 41.78 -32.87
C VAL A 67 27.47 40.25 -32.67
N SER A 68 26.30 39.64 -32.61
CA SER A 68 26.11 38.23 -32.34
C SER A 68 26.63 37.30 -33.43
N GLU A 69 26.63 37.74 -34.72
CA GLU A 69 27.21 36.89 -35.80
C GLU A 69 28.70 36.64 -35.62
N ARG A 70 29.48 37.69 -35.29
CA ARG A 70 30.91 37.56 -35.06
C ARG A 70 31.19 36.79 -33.78
N GLN A 71 30.38 37.00 -32.75
CA GLN A 71 30.50 36.27 -31.49
C GLN A 71 30.15 34.82 -31.69
N LEU A 72 29.14 34.49 -32.48
CA LEU A 72 28.74 33.14 -32.79
C LEU A 72 29.85 32.37 -33.51
N GLU A 73 30.50 33.04 -34.49
CA GLU A 73 31.64 32.41 -35.19
C GLU A 73 32.82 32.17 -34.26
N ALA A 74 33.12 33.13 -33.39
CA ALA A 74 34.19 32.97 -32.41
C ALA A 74 33.89 31.85 -31.40
N LEU A 75 32.64 31.78 -30.97
CA LEU A 75 32.17 30.72 -30.04
C LEU A 75 32.20 29.35 -30.70
N ALA A 76 31.78 29.28 -31.99
CA ALA A 76 31.82 28.04 -32.75
C ALA A 76 33.27 27.54 -32.89
N GLU A 77 34.22 28.46 -33.15
CA GLU A 77 35.64 28.16 -33.24
C GLU A 77 36.16 27.67 -31.88
N PHE A 78 35.78 28.36 -30.82
CA PHE A 78 36.20 27.99 -29.46
C PHE A 78 35.65 26.61 -29.09
N GLU A 79 34.41 26.34 -29.42
CA GLU A 79 33.79 25.04 -29.17
C GLU A 79 34.48 23.92 -29.94
N ARG A 80 34.84 24.18 -31.20
CA ARG A 80 35.55 23.22 -32.03
C ARG A 80 36.93 22.89 -31.44
N ARG A 81 37.65 23.92 -30.96
CA ARG A 81 38.93 23.71 -30.29
C ARG A 81 38.78 22.94 -28.99
N ARG A 82 37.75 23.28 -28.24
CA ARG A 82 37.46 22.61 -26.97
C ARG A 82 37.06 21.16 -27.22
N ALA A 83 36.24 20.91 -28.25
CA ALA A 83 35.79 19.57 -28.61
C ALA A 83 36.97 18.69 -29.04
N ARG A 84 37.96 19.26 -29.75
CA ARG A 84 39.16 18.52 -30.19
C ARG A 84 40.00 18.02 -29.04
N GLN A 85 39.92 18.64 -27.88
CA GLN A 85 40.66 18.24 -26.69
C GLN A 85 39.95 17.15 -25.89
N ILE A 86 38.68 16.88 -26.18
CA ILE A 86 37.91 15.91 -25.45
C ILE A 86 38.08 14.53 -26.07
N THR A 87 38.47 13.56 -25.23
CA THR A 87 38.63 12.19 -25.66
C THR A 87 37.33 11.47 -25.51
N VAL A 88 36.89 10.83 -26.59
CA VAL A 88 35.63 10.05 -26.62
C VAL A 88 35.97 8.64 -27.03
N SER A 89 35.23 7.67 -26.45
CA SER A 89 35.45 6.27 -26.74
C SER A 89 35.25 5.96 -28.22
N THR A 90 36.05 5.03 -28.74
CA THR A 90 35.86 4.52 -30.09
C THR A 90 34.81 3.41 -30.17
N ASP A 91 34.38 2.90 -29.03
CA ASP A 91 33.34 1.88 -28.96
C ASP A 91 31.97 2.54 -29.12
N ASP A 92 31.25 2.16 -30.17
CA ASP A 92 29.92 2.73 -30.47
C ASP A 92 28.90 2.48 -29.36
N ALA A 93 29.01 1.35 -28.68
CA ALA A 93 28.11 1.05 -27.56
C ALA A 93 28.30 2.03 -26.39
N GLU A 94 29.57 2.37 -26.10
CA GLU A 94 29.89 3.35 -25.07
C GLU A 94 29.45 4.76 -25.48
N VAL A 95 29.57 5.09 -26.77
CA VAL A 95 29.12 6.39 -27.30
C VAL A 95 27.59 6.51 -27.15
N LYS A 96 26.87 5.47 -27.50
CA LYS A 96 25.40 5.45 -27.34
C LYS A 96 24.99 5.57 -25.88
N ALA A 97 25.68 4.87 -24.99
CA ALA A 97 25.42 4.94 -23.55
C ALA A 97 25.72 6.35 -23.02
N GLY A 98 26.77 6.97 -23.49
CA GLY A 98 27.11 8.33 -23.10
C GLY A 98 26.06 9.33 -23.56
N LEU A 99 25.60 9.21 -24.79
CA LEU A 99 24.54 10.10 -25.32
C LEU A 99 23.24 9.91 -24.52
N ARG A 100 22.89 8.66 -24.21
CA ARG A 100 21.71 8.37 -23.39
C ARG A 100 21.81 9.00 -22.00
N ALA A 101 22.98 8.89 -21.39
CA ALA A 101 23.23 9.44 -20.06
C ALA A 101 23.09 10.97 -20.04
N LEU A 102 23.38 11.64 -21.16
CA LEU A 102 23.27 13.08 -21.28
C LEU A 102 21.87 13.53 -21.76
N GLY A 103 20.94 12.59 -21.93
CA GLY A 103 19.59 12.90 -22.36
C GLY A 103 19.45 13.14 -23.86
N GLU A 104 20.45 12.77 -24.63
CA GLU A 104 20.46 12.93 -26.08
C GLU A 104 19.95 11.67 -26.78
N PRO A 105 19.33 11.80 -27.97
CA PRO A 105 18.98 10.60 -28.73
C PRO A 105 20.23 9.77 -29.06
N ILE A 106 20.12 8.47 -28.98
CA ILE A 106 21.27 7.61 -29.21
C ILE A 106 21.67 7.54 -30.69
N THR A 107 20.72 7.78 -31.61
CA THR A 107 20.97 7.77 -33.04
C THR A 107 20.03 8.75 -33.72
N LEU A 108 20.56 9.54 -34.63
CA LEU A 108 19.77 10.41 -35.50
C LEU A 108 19.71 9.79 -36.89
N PHE A 109 18.69 10.19 -37.65
CA PHE A 109 18.51 9.65 -39.00
C PHE A 109 19.72 9.97 -39.87
N GLY A 110 20.27 8.97 -40.51
CA GLY A 110 21.43 9.13 -41.39
C GLY A 110 22.79 9.19 -40.70
N GLU A 111 22.81 9.03 -39.39
CA GLU A 111 24.02 9.16 -38.57
C GLU A 111 24.76 7.83 -38.47
N GLY A 112 26.06 7.88 -38.81
CA GLY A 112 26.95 6.74 -38.64
C GLY A 112 27.69 6.78 -37.30
N PRO A 113 28.48 5.74 -36.99
CA PRO A 113 29.20 5.71 -35.71
C PRO A 113 30.18 6.88 -35.53
N ALA A 114 30.85 7.31 -36.59
CA ALA A 114 31.76 8.46 -36.52
C ALA A 114 31.02 9.76 -36.19
N ASP A 115 29.84 9.90 -36.81
CA ASP A 115 28.99 11.09 -36.58
C ASP A 115 28.47 11.12 -35.13
N ARG A 116 28.10 9.97 -34.60
CA ARG A 116 27.67 9.87 -33.21
C ARG A 116 28.80 10.25 -32.27
N ARG A 117 30.02 9.80 -32.54
CA ARG A 117 31.19 10.14 -31.76
C ARG A 117 31.44 11.66 -31.74
N GLU A 118 31.36 12.28 -32.90
CA GLU A 118 31.47 13.74 -33.02
C GLU A 118 30.38 14.48 -32.30
N ARG A 119 29.14 13.96 -32.38
CA ARG A 119 27.99 14.54 -31.67
C ARG A 119 28.19 14.47 -30.17
N LEU A 120 28.64 13.31 -29.65
CA LEU A 120 28.96 13.19 -28.22
C LEU A 120 30.06 14.16 -27.80
N ARG A 121 31.08 14.29 -28.65
CA ARG A 121 32.19 15.23 -28.40
C ARG A 121 31.68 16.67 -28.31
N SER A 122 30.80 17.06 -29.24
CA SER A 122 30.17 18.39 -29.23
C SER A 122 29.31 18.62 -27.99
N VAL A 123 28.53 17.65 -27.61
CA VAL A 123 27.68 17.78 -26.42
C VAL A 123 28.57 17.92 -25.18
N LEU A 124 29.62 17.13 -25.07
CA LEU A 124 30.55 17.22 -23.94
C LEU A 124 31.33 18.56 -23.91
N SER A 125 31.55 19.17 -25.07
CA SER A 125 32.19 20.48 -25.11
C SER A 125 31.29 21.57 -24.54
N VAL A 126 29.97 21.39 -24.66
CA VAL A 126 28.98 22.33 -24.14
C VAL A 126 28.76 22.11 -22.63
N VAL A 127 28.47 20.85 -22.23
CA VAL A 127 28.10 20.56 -20.85
C VAL A 127 29.31 20.33 -19.94
N GLY A 128 30.49 20.18 -20.50
CA GLY A 128 31.72 19.94 -19.76
C GLY A 128 32.20 18.50 -19.92
N PRO A 129 33.54 18.32 -20.01
CA PRO A 129 34.14 17.00 -20.26
C PRO A 129 33.82 15.97 -19.16
N ASP A 130 33.52 16.46 -17.95
CA ASP A 130 33.28 15.60 -16.80
C ASP A 130 31.80 15.24 -16.62
N ALA A 131 30.93 15.65 -17.55
CA ALA A 131 29.49 15.40 -17.43
C ALA A 131 29.18 13.92 -17.35
N LEU A 132 29.88 13.07 -18.13
CA LEU A 132 29.68 11.62 -18.07
C LEU A 132 30.11 11.03 -16.72
N LYS A 133 31.22 11.56 -16.16
CA LYS A 133 31.65 11.12 -14.83
C LYS A 133 30.68 11.52 -13.76
N ARG A 134 30.14 12.73 -13.86
CA ARG A 134 29.10 13.20 -12.91
C ARG A 134 27.85 12.36 -13.04
N SER A 135 27.42 12.08 -14.26
CA SER A 135 26.26 11.25 -14.52
C SER A 135 26.43 9.84 -13.96
N ARG A 136 27.63 9.25 -14.15
CA ARG A 136 27.92 7.92 -13.58
C ARG A 136 27.90 7.94 -12.06
N LYS A 137 28.48 8.97 -11.45
CA LYS A 137 28.44 9.12 -9.98
C LYS A 137 27.02 9.26 -9.47
N ASP A 138 26.18 10.01 -10.18
CA ASP A 138 24.79 10.20 -9.80
C ASP A 138 24.01 8.89 -9.94
N GLU A 139 24.27 8.12 -10.99
CA GLU A 139 23.67 6.81 -11.17
C GLU A 139 24.09 5.85 -10.06
N GLU A 140 25.38 5.84 -9.72
CA GLU A 140 25.88 5.01 -8.63
C GLU A 140 25.27 5.41 -7.29
N ARG A 141 25.12 6.71 -7.07
CA ARG A 141 24.49 7.23 -5.85
C ARG A 141 23.02 6.84 -5.80
N ALA A 142 22.30 6.98 -6.91
CA ALA A 142 20.89 6.59 -7.01
C ALA A 142 20.74 5.09 -6.83
N LYS A 143 21.65 4.30 -7.39
CA LYS A 143 21.65 2.85 -7.23
C LYS A 143 21.90 2.46 -5.78
N ARG A 144 22.89 3.09 -5.12
CA ARG A 144 23.17 2.85 -3.70
C ARG A 144 21.96 3.22 -2.85
N SER A 145 21.32 4.34 -3.15
CA SER A 145 20.14 4.78 -2.43
C SER A 145 18.98 3.80 -2.60
N ARG A 146 18.78 3.30 -3.83
CA ARG A 146 17.77 2.28 -4.10
C ARG A 146 18.11 0.97 -3.39
N ASP A 147 19.37 0.57 -3.43
CA ASP A 147 19.81 -0.64 -2.73
C ASP A 147 19.63 -0.51 -1.23
N GLU A 148 19.89 0.66 -0.66
CA GLU A 148 19.65 0.94 0.76
C GLU A 148 18.16 0.84 1.10
N CYS A 149 17.30 1.36 0.23
CA CYS A 149 15.86 1.29 0.43
C CYS A 149 15.32 -0.12 0.26
N LEU A 150 15.94 -0.91 -0.61
CA LEU A 150 15.56 -2.31 -0.85
C LEU A 150 16.23 -3.26 0.14
N GLN A 151 17.27 -2.82 0.82
CA GLN A 151 17.90 -3.64 1.84
C GLN A 151 16.89 -4.00 2.92
N THR A 152 17.04 -5.20 3.41
CA THR A 152 16.19 -5.71 4.46
C THR A 152 16.41 -4.92 5.73
N TRP A 153 15.35 -4.29 6.19
CA TRP A 153 15.36 -3.63 7.48
C TRP A 153 14.97 -4.66 8.51
N TYR A 154 15.96 -5.38 9.01
CA TYR A 154 15.70 -6.41 9.99
C TYR A 154 15.36 -5.78 11.33
N HIS A 155 14.24 -6.17 11.84
CA HIS A 155 13.94 -5.94 13.22
C HIS A 155 14.50 -7.13 14.02
N GLU A 156 15.26 -6.85 15.04
CA GLU A 156 15.72 -7.90 15.91
C GLU A 156 14.52 -8.42 16.71
N GLY A 157 14.13 -9.60 16.40
CA GLY A 157 13.03 -10.25 17.08
C GLY A 157 13.49 -11.42 17.89
N PRO A 158 12.57 -12.07 18.60
CA PRO A 158 12.91 -13.28 19.31
C PRO A 158 13.30 -14.39 18.33
N ALA A 159 13.93 -15.45 18.83
CA ALA A 159 14.29 -16.60 18.00
C ALA A 159 13.08 -17.20 17.30
N SER A 160 11.91 -17.10 17.92
CA SER A 160 10.65 -17.56 17.35
C SER A 160 10.27 -16.85 16.06
N LEU A 161 10.78 -15.63 15.80
CA LEU A 161 10.51 -14.93 14.53
C LEU A 161 11.11 -15.69 13.35
N LYS A 162 12.33 -16.20 13.50
CA LYS A 162 12.96 -16.99 12.44
C LYS A 162 12.16 -18.26 12.15
N GLU A 163 11.74 -18.94 13.19
CA GLU A 163 10.92 -20.15 13.05
C GLU A 163 9.57 -19.83 12.39
N ALA A 164 8.97 -18.72 12.78
CA ALA A 164 7.71 -18.28 12.20
C ALA A 164 7.87 -17.97 10.71
N ARG A 165 8.96 -17.32 10.32
CA ARG A 165 9.23 -17.01 8.91
C ARG A 165 9.39 -18.27 8.07
N LEU A 166 10.07 -19.27 8.61
CA LEU A 166 10.20 -20.58 7.95
C LEU A 166 8.85 -21.27 7.83
N TRP A 167 8.08 -21.24 8.91
CA TRP A 167 6.72 -21.81 8.92
C TRP A 167 5.84 -21.13 7.89
N LEU A 168 5.91 -19.81 7.81
CA LEU A 168 5.12 -19.04 6.85
C LEU A 168 5.52 -19.36 5.41
N ALA A 169 6.81 -19.58 5.14
CA ALA A 169 7.26 -20.01 3.82
C ALA A 169 6.64 -21.36 3.47
N ARG A 170 6.68 -22.32 4.38
CA ARG A 170 6.09 -23.65 4.18
C ARG A 170 4.57 -23.58 4.01
N TYR A 171 3.92 -22.69 4.73
CA TYR A 171 2.47 -22.52 4.65
C TYR A 171 2.06 -21.90 3.32
N SER A 172 2.77 -20.87 2.90
CA SER A 172 2.33 -20.03 1.77
C SER A 172 2.63 -20.62 0.41
N LEU A 173 3.72 -21.40 0.27
CA LEU A 173 4.10 -21.91 -1.05
C LEU A 173 3.06 -22.86 -1.65
N PRO A 174 2.53 -23.86 -0.92
CA PRO A 174 1.48 -24.71 -1.49
C PRO A 174 0.20 -23.91 -1.81
N ARG A 175 -0.12 -22.93 -0.99
CA ARG A 175 -1.31 -22.09 -1.24
C ARG A 175 -1.14 -21.27 -2.51
N ALA A 176 0.05 -20.72 -2.73
CA ALA A 176 0.35 -20.00 -3.97
C ALA A 176 0.23 -20.92 -5.19
N MET A 177 0.73 -22.14 -5.08
CA MET A 177 0.64 -23.11 -6.15
C MET A 177 -0.82 -23.41 -6.49
N ARG A 178 -1.65 -23.67 -5.50
CA ARG A 178 -3.08 -23.95 -5.71
C ARG A 178 -3.79 -22.75 -6.33
N ARG A 179 -3.47 -21.55 -5.87
CA ARG A 179 -4.09 -20.33 -6.41
C ARG A 179 -3.73 -20.15 -7.89
N LEU A 180 -2.47 -20.37 -8.24
CA LEU A 180 -2.00 -20.24 -9.63
C LEU A 180 -2.61 -21.31 -10.54
N GLU A 181 -2.74 -22.53 -10.03
CA GLU A 181 -3.41 -23.61 -10.78
C GLU A 181 -4.88 -23.26 -11.05
N ALA A 182 -5.57 -22.73 -10.03
CA ALA A 182 -6.97 -22.31 -10.18
C ALA A 182 -7.09 -21.17 -11.19
N ALA A 183 -6.15 -20.23 -11.18
CA ALA A 183 -6.14 -19.12 -12.14
C ALA A 183 -5.94 -19.62 -13.56
N ARG A 184 -5.06 -20.59 -13.76
CA ARG A 184 -4.84 -21.21 -15.08
C ARG A 184 -6.10 -21.92 -15.56
N ALA A 185 -6.77 -22.65 -14.67
CA ALA A 185 -8.01 -23.35 -15.02
C ALA A 185 -9.11 -22.35 -15.44
N LEU A 186 -9.18 -21.20 -14.77
CA LEU A 186 -10.14 -20.16 -15.13
C LEU A 186 -9.88 -19.57 -16.50
N LYS A 187 -8.63 -19.51 -16.94
CA LYS A 187 -8.30 -19.02 -18.28
C LYS A 187 -8.84 -19.91 -19.37
N GLU A 188 -9.04 -21.19 -19.10
CA GLU A 188 -9.56 -22.14 -20.06
C GLU A 188 -11.07 -22.08 -20.22
N VAL A 189 -11.78 -21.43 -19.28
CA VAL A 189 -13.22 -21.24 -19.40
C VAL A 189 -13.50 -20.29 -20.56
N SER A 190 -14.53 -20.59 -21.36
CA SER A 190 -14.87 -19.79 -22.53
C SER A 190 -15.26 -18.38 -22.14
N ASP A 191 -14.97 -17.41 -23.00
CA ASP A 191 -15.34 -16.01 -22.77
C ASP A 191 -16.85 -15.84 -22.69
N ALA A 192 -17.60 -16.61 -23.46
CA ALA A 192 -19.06 -16.57 -23.42
C ALA A 192 -19.59 -16.98 -22.05
N THR A 193 -19.04 -18.05 -21.47
CA THR A 193 -19.41 -18.50 -20.12
C THR A 193 -19.07 -17.45 -19.07
N LYS A 194 -17.87 -16.88 -19.16
CA LYS A 194 -17.45 -15.82 -18.23
C LYS A 194 -18.37 -14.64 -18.31
N THR A 195 -18.75 -14.23 -19.52
CA THR A 195 -19.64 -13.07 -19.73
C THR A 195 -21.01 -13.33 -19.12
N ILE A 196 -21.57 -14.53 -19.32
CA ILE A 196 -22.87 -14.89 -18.77
C ILE A 196 -22.82 -14.86 -17.23
N ARG A 197 -21.80 -15.46 -16.64
CA ARG A 197 -21.63 -15.48 -15.17
C ARG A 197 -21.52 -14.08 -14.63
N GLN A 198 -20.76 -13.22 -15.31
CA GLN A 198 -20.57 -11.83 -14.88
C GLN A 198 -21.90 -11.06 -14.97
N GLN A 199 -22.65 -11.24 -16.04
CA GLN A 199 -23.95 -10.58 -16.22
C GLN A 199 -24.94 -11.00 -15.14
N GLU A 200 -24.98 -12.30 -14.80
CA GLU A 200 -25.84 -12.82 -13.74
C GLU A 200 -25.46 -12.23 -12.38
N LEU A 201 -24.16 -12.16 -12.10
CA LEU A 201 -23.68 -11.57 -10.84
C LEU A 201 -24.04 -10.08 -10.78
N HIS A 202 -23.82 -9.35 -11.86
CA HIS A 202 -24.12 -7.91 -11.89
C HIS A 202 -25.60 -7.66 -11.70
N LYS A 203 -26.44 -8.48 -12.30
CA LYS A 203 -27.90 -8.40 -12.13
C LYS A 203 -28.28 -8.63 -10.66
N SER A 204 -27.71 -9.64 -10.04
CA SER A 204 -27.94 -9.94 -8.63
C SER A 204 -27.50 -8.78 -7.75
N LEU A 205 -26.34 -8.19 -8.03
CA LEU A 205 -25.82 -7.08 -7.22
C LEU A 205 -26.65 -5.82 -7.40
N ARG A 206 -27.15 -5.56 -8.61
CA ARG A 206 -28.03 -4.41 -8.84
C ARG A 206 -29.38 -4.55 -8.13
N ASN A 207 -29.77 -5.76 -7.81
CA ASN A 207 -31.04 -6.05 -7.14
C ASN A 207 -30.90 -6.20 -5.62
N LEU A 208 -29.75 -5.83 -5.06
CA LEU A 208 -29.57 -5.88 -3.61
C LEU A 208 -30.52 -4.92 -2.91
N ASN A 209 -31.18 -5.40 -1.89
CA ASN A 209 -32.09 -4.63 -1.06
C ASN A 209 -31.69 -4.72 0.40
N ASN A 210 -32.05 -3.69 1.16
CA ASN A 210 -31.91 -3.72 2.60
C ASN A 210 -32.84 -4.78 3.17
N PHE A 211 -32.25 -5.90 3.58
CA PHE A 211 -32.99 -7.02 4.13
C PHE A 211 -33.33 -6.82 5.60
N CYS A 212 -32.42 -6.23 6.35
CA CYS A 212 -32.54 -6.08 7.80
C CYS A 212 -31.75 -4.83 8.22
N SER A 213 -32.38 -4.05 9.12
CA SER A 213 -31.72 -2.95 9.84
C SER A 213 -31.88 -3.23 11.32
N GLN A 214 -30.76 -3.23 12.04
CA GLN A 214 -30.76 -3.56 13.45
C GLN A 214 -30.03 -2.47 14.22
N ILE A 215 -30.60 -2.04 15.34
CA ILE A 215 -29.88 -1.18 16.27
C ILE A 215 -28.81 -2.04 16.93
N GLY A 216 -27.55 -1.74 16.66
CA GLY A 216 -26.46 -2.57 17.13
C GLY A 216 -25.95 -2.19 18.52
N ASP A 217 -26.10 -0.93 18.90
CA ASP A 217 -25.64 -0.46 20.20
C ASP A 217 -26.23 0.93 20.46
N ASP A 218 -25.98 1.44 21.65
CA ASP A 218 -26.31 2.83 22.02
C ASP A 218 -25.28 3.83 21.51
N ARG A 219 -24.15 3.37 21.02
CA ARG A 219 -23.06 4.19 20.51
C ARG A 219 -22.75 3.75 19.07
N PRO A 220 -22.01 4.55 18.31
CA PRO A 220 -21.67 4.20 16.92
C PRO A 220 -21.07 2.81 16.77
N ILE A 221 -21.43 2.14 15.69
CA ILE A 221 -20.87 0.82 15.35
C ILE A 221 -19.67 1.07 14.43
N SER A 222 -18.49 0.71 14.91
CA SER A 222 -17.23 1.05 14.25
C SER A 222 -16.74 -0.02 13.27
N PHE A 223 -17.22 -1.25 13.39
CA PHE A 223 -16.70 -2.37 12.59
C PHE A 223 -17.69 -3.51 12.58
N CYS A 224 -17.67 -4.29 11.52
CA CYS A 224 -18.43 -5.53 11.44
C CYS A 224 -17.67 -6.57 10.64
N HIS A 225 -17.90 -7.83 10.95
CA HIS A 225 -17.19 -8.94 10.31
C HIS A 225 -18.05 -10.19 10.36
N PHE A 226 -18.18 -10.88 9.21
CA PHE A 226 -18.90 -12.15 9.15
C PHE A 226 -18.03 -13.30 9.66
N SER A 227 -18.67 -14.29 10.26
CA SER A 227 -18.01 -15.53 10.64
C SER A 227 -17.61 -16.33 9.40
N PRO A 228 -16.61 -17.22 9.53
CA PRO A 228 -16.20 -18.05 8.39
C PRO A 228 -17.32 -18.92 7.81
N ASP A 229 -18.27 -19.34 8.64
CA ASP A 229 -19.40 -20.16 8.18
C ASP A 229 -20.58 -19.32 7.66
N SER A 230 -20.46 -18.01 7.63
CA SER A 230 -21.48 -17.08 7.16
C SER A 230 -22.75 -17.07 8.00
N LYS A 231 -22.73 -17.64 9.19
CA LYS A 231 -23.92 -17.74 10.05
C LYS A 231 -24.01 -16.68 11.12
N MET A 232 -22.92 -15.97 11.37
CA MET A 232 -22.86 -14.93 12.41
C MET A 232 -22.20 -13.67 11.87
N LEU A 233 -22.57 -12.56 12.49
CA LEU A 233 -21.91 -11.27 12.30
C LEU A 233 -21.46 -10.76 13.66
N VAL A 234 -20.23 -10.26 13.77
CA VAL A 234 -19.78 -9.58 14.96
C VAL A 234 -19.70 -8.09 14.67
N THR A 235 -20.13 -7.28 15.62
CA THR A 235 -20.05 -5.82 15.52
C THR A 235 -19.24 -5.28 16.69
N ALA A 236 -18.48 -4.23 16.44
CA ALA A 236 -17.73 -3.49 17.46
C ALA A 236 -18.34 -2.11 17.61
N SER A 237 -18.34 -1.60 18.84
CA SER A 237 -18.96 -0.32 19.12
C SER A 237 -18.07 0.57 19.96
N TRP A 238 -18.32 1.86 19.86
CA TRP A 238 -17.65 2.86 20.70
C TRP A 238 -18.08 2.78 22.17
N SER A 239 -19.09 1.98 22.49
CA SER A 239 -19.48 1.69 23.88
C SER A 239 -18.47 0.80 24.61
N GLY A 240 -17.55 0.19 23.88
CA GLY A 240 -16.64 -0.82 24.45
C GLY A 240 -17.15 -2.23 24.30
N LEU A 241 -18.32 -2.42 23.70
CA LEU A 241 -18.95 -3.73 23.56
C LEU A 241 -18.75 -4.25 22.14
N CYS A 242 -18.56 -5.56 22.06
CA CYS A 242 -18.70 -6.30 20.81
C CYS A 242 -19.91 -7.21 20.95
N LYS A 243 -20.65 -7.37 19.87
CA LYS A 243 -21.87 -8.20 19.91
C LYS A 243 -21.86 -9.19 18.77
N LEU A 244 -22.32 -10.40 19.08
CA LEU A 244 -22.49 -11.48 18.12
C LEU A 244 -23.96 -11.58 17.74
N TRP A 245 -24.22 -11.61 16.44
CA TRP A 245 -25.56 -11.66 15.90
C TRP A 245 -25.68 -12.87 14.98
N SER A 246 -26.78 -13.56 15.04
CA SER A 246 -27.08 -14.58 14.04
C SER A 246 -27.56 -13.89 12.77
N VAL A 247 -27.18 -14.42 11.63
CA VAL A 247 -27.62 -13.85 10.35
C VAL A 247 -28.23 -14.95 9.51
N PRO A 248 -29.26 -14.64 8.74
CA PRO A 248 -29.79 -13.31 8.41
C PRO A 248 -30.84 -12.73 9.36
N ASP A 249 -31.21 -13.43 10.40
CA ASP A 249 -32.31 -13.02 11.26
C ASP A 249 -31.99 -11.90 12.23
N CYS A 250 -30.71 -11.53 12.39
CA CYS A 250 -30.23 -10.41 13.22
C CYS A 250 -30.60 -10.57 14.69
N ALA A 251 -30.66 -11.80 15.18
CA ALA A 251 -30.88 -12.03 16.61
C ALA A 251 -29.57 -11.92 17.38
N LEU A 252 -29.61 -11.23 18.51
CA LEU A 252 -28.46 -11.11 19.38
C LEU A 252 -28.13 -12.45 20.02
N ILE A 253 -26.92 -12.94 19.81
CA ILE A 253 -26.46 -14.19 20.40
C ILE A 253 -25.75 -13.90 21.73
N ARG A 254 -24.85 -12.91 21.74
CA ARG A 254 -23.98 -12.67 22.90
C ARG A 254 -23.43 -11.26 22.86
N THR A 255 -23.23 -10.68 24.03
CA THR A 255 -22.53 -9.40 24.20
C THR A 255 -21.18 -9.68 24.86
N LEU A 256 -20.10 -9.25 24.24
CA LEU A 256 -18.72 -9.47 24.71
C LEU A 256 -18.29 -8.24 25.47
N ARG A 257 -18.03 -8.41 26.76
CA ARG A 257 -17.73 -7.32 27.68
C ARG A 257 -16.28 -7.42 28.17
N GLY A 258 -15.58 -6.33 28.12
CA GLY A 258 -14.20 -6.30 28.62
C GLY A 258 -13.43 -5.05 28.25
N HIS A 259 -13.73 -4.45 27.12
CA HIS A 259 -13.09 -3.17 26.74
C HIS A 259 -13.74 -2.01 27.50
N ASN A 260 -12.92 -0.99 27.79
CA ASN A 260 -13.37 0.19 28.51
C ASN A 260 -13.42 1.43 27.64
N THR A 261 -12.98 1.34 26.39
CA THR A 261 -12.94 2.47 25.46
C THR A 261 -13.49 2.04 24.12
N ASN A 262 -13.50 2.95 23.15
CA ASN A 262 -13.98 2.71 21.80
C ASN A 262 -13.29 1.49 21.20
N VAL A 263 -14.06 0.50 20.80
CA VAL A 263 -13.55 -0.66 20.06
C VAL A 263 -13.42 -0.25 18.60
N GLY A 264 -12.24 -0.43 18.05
CA GLY A 264 -11.97 -0.03 16.66
C GLY A 264 -12.20 -1.14 15.64
N ALA A 265 -12.05 -2.40 16.06
CA ALA A 265 -12.23 -3.54 15.16
C ALA A 265 -12.44 -4.80 15.99
N VAL A 266 -13.09 -5.76 15.33
CA VAL A 266 -13.27 -7.10 15.87
C VAL A 266 -13.33 -8.05 14.67
N ALA A 267 -12.66 -9.20 14.78
CA ALA A 267 -12.54 -10.11 13.63
C ALA A 267 -12.58 -11.56 14.09
N PHE A 268 -13.31 -12.38 13.35
CA PHE A 268 -13.31 -13.81 13.56
C PHE A 268 -11.99 -14.41 13.12
N ARG A 269 -11.51 -15.35 13.92
CA ARG A 269 -10.37 -16.18 13.56
C ARG A 269 -10.77 -17.06 12.37
N PRO A 270 -9.95 -17.19 11.34
CA PRO A 270 -10.27 -18.09 10.24
C PRO A 270 -10.59 -19.49 10.75
N GLN A 271 -11.59 -20.13 10.15
CA GLN A 271 -12.06 -21.46 10.54
C GLN A 271 -12.77 -21.51 11.90
N ALA A 272 -13.01 -20.37 12.51
CA ALA A 272 -13.80 -20.34 13.75
C ALA A 272 -15.21 -20.85 13.46
N UNK A 273 -15.43 -21.57 14.38
CA UNK A 273 -16.68 -22.08 14.28
C UNK A 273 -16.82 -23.32 13.51
N VAL A 274 -16.03 -23.43 12.77
CA VAL A 274 -16.15 -24.59 11.89
C VAL A 274 -15.23 -25.72 12.37
N SER A 275 -13.98 -25.40 12.62
CA SER A 275 -12.95 -26.40 12.94
C SER A 275 -12.33 -26.25 14.31
N LEU A 276 -12.64 -25.16 15.02
CA LEU A 276 -12.08 -24.94 16.36
C LEU A 276 -13.09 -25.42 17.41
N ASP A 277 -12.56 -25.90 18.50
CA ASP A 277 -13.37 -26.13 19.71
C ASP A 277 -14.00 -24.79 20.12
N GLN A 278 -15.21 -24.81 20.60
CA GLN A 278 -15.90 -23.59 21.02
C GLN A 278 -15.15 -22.87 22.15
N SER A 279 -14.37 -23.59 22.92
CA SER A 279 -13.55 -23.00 23.98
C SER A 279 -12.29 -22.34 23.48
N ASP A 280 -11.88 -22.59 22.26
CA ASP A 280 -10.68 -21.97 21.67
C ASP A 280 -10.94 -20.53 21.29
N VAL A 281 -9.86 -19.76 21.08
CA VAL A 281 -9.93 -18.39 20.63
C VAL A 281 -10.64 -18.34 19.25
N SER A 282 -11.72 -17.59 19.18
CA SER A 282 -12.50 -17.46 17.95
C SER A 282 -12.55 -16.04 17.42
N LEU A 283 -12.25 -15.06 18.26
CA LEU A 283 -12.37 -13.63 17.91
C LEU A 283 -11.22 -12.87 18.54
N ALA A 284 -10.86 -11.77 17.88
CA ALA A 284 -9.95 -10.76 18.45
C ALA A 284 -10.59 -9.38 18.29
N SER A 285 -10.36 -8.52 19.27
CA SER A 285 -10.85 -7.13 19.22
C SER A 285 -9.78 -6.19 19.73
N CYS A 286 -9.88 -4.92 19.35
CA CYS A 286 -8.92 -3.89 19.76
C CYS A 286 -9.64 -2.59 20.09
N ALA A 287 -9.01 -1.79 20.94
CA ALA A 287 -9.64 -0.58 21.44
C ALA A 287 -8.68 0.61 21.47
N ALA A 288 -9.28 1.78 21.69
CA ALA A 288 -8.58 3.06 21.66
C ALA A 288 -7.56 3.23 22.78
N ASP A 289 -7.70 2.48 23.87
CA ASP A 289 -6.76 2.52 25.00
C ASP A 289 -5.55 1.60 24.81
N GLY A 290 -5.42 0.97 23.65
CA GLY A 290 -4.31 0.07 23.35
C GLY A 290 -4.55 -1.38 23.72
N THR A 291 -5.73 -1.71 24.22
CA THR A 291 -6.02 -3.10 24.60
C THR A 291 -6.43 -3.94 23.40
N VAL A 292 -5.97 -5.18 23.39
CA VAL A 292 -6.37 -6.21 22.42
C VAL A 292 -6.82 -7.40 23.23
N LYS A 293 -8.03 -7.90 22.92
CA LYS A 293 -8.63 -9.00 23.67
C LYS A 293 -8.98 -10.14 22.74
N LEU A 294 -8.85 -11.34 23.27
CA LEU A 294 -9.19 -12.57 22.56
C LEU A 294 -10.40 -13.20 23.23
N TRP A 295 -11.32 -13.71 22.42
CA TRP A 295 -12.62 -14.19 22.87
C TRP A 295 -12.90 -15.58 22.33
N ASN A 296 -13.71 -16.35 23.07
CA ASN A 296 -14.28 -17.57 22.52
C ASN A 296 -15.79 -17.36 22.27
N LEU A 297 -16.47 -18.39 21.79
CA LEU A 297 -17.88 -18.30 21.45
C LEU A 297 -18.79 -18.69 22.61
N GLU A 298 -18.24 -19.10 23.75
CA GLU A 298 -19.02 -19.58 24.88
C GLU A 298 -19.17 -18.58 26.02
N SER A 299 -18.29 -17.59 26.10
CA SER A 299 -18.22 -16.70 27.24
C SER A 299 -18.40 -15.24 26.83
N ASP A 300 -18.94 -14.46 27.77
CA ASP A 300 -19.05 -12.99 27.62
C ASP A 300 -17.75 -12.29 27.97
N GLU A 301 -16.81 -12.98 28.59
CA GLU A 301 -15.56 -12.41 29.06
C GLU A 301 -14.41 -12.82 28.15
N PRO A 302 -13.35 -11.99 28.03
CA PRO A 302 -12.22 -12.36 27.18
C PRO A 302 -11.48 -13.60 27.75
N VAL A 303 -11.00 -14.41 26.84
CA VAL A 303 -10.14 -15.57 27.16
C VAL A 303 -8.76 -15.09 27.54
N ALA A 304 -8.28 -14.04 26.87
CA ALA A 304 -6.91 -13.54 27.06
C ALA A 304 -6.84 -12.07 26.66
N ASP A 305 -5.85 -11.41 27.21
CA ASP A 305 -5.49 -10.04 26.84
C ASP A 305 -4.10 -10.04 26.21
N ILE A 306 -3.94 -9.27 25.14
CA ILE A 306 -2.63 -9.05 24.54
C ILE A 306 -2.15 -7.69 25.01
N GLU A 307 -1.01 -7.69 25.68
CA GLU A 307 -0.41 -6.48 26.23
C GLU A 307 0.84 -6.11 25.44
N GLY A 308 1.14 -4.82 25.41
CA GLY A 308 2.35 -4.33 24.77
C GLY A 308 2.16 -3.11 23.90
N HIS A 309 0.92 -2.77 23.59
CA HIS A 309 0.66 -1.55 22.79
C HIS A 309 0.67 -0.32 23.70
N SER A 310 1.33 0.72 23.21
CA SER A 310 1.47 1.98 23.96
C SER A 310 0.50 3.06 23.52
N ASP A 311 -0.32 2.79 22.49
CA ASP A 311 -1.23 3.77 21.92
C ASP A 311 -2.44 3.03 21.36
N ARG A 312 -3.37 3.76 20.79
CA ARG A 312 -4.58 3.24 20.16
C ARG A 312 -4.26 2.12 19.18
N VAL A 313 -4.92 1.01 19.30
CA VAL A 313 -4.89 -0.08 18.31
C VAL A 313 -6.12 0.09 17.42
N SER A 314 -5.90 0.33 16.15
CA SER A 314 -6.98 0.69 15.24
C SER A 314 -7.63 -0.50 14.59
N ARG A 315 -6.87 -1.55 14.30
CA ARG A 315 -7.39 -2.75 13.62
C ARG A 315 -6.69 -3.99 14.13
N VAL A 316 -7.41 -5.10 14.06
CA VAL A 316 -6.86 -6.45 14.20
C VAL A 316 -7.24 -7.22 12.94
N SER A 317 -6.36 -8.09 12.50
CA SER A 317 -6.59 -8.93 11.34
C SER A 317 -5.88 -10.26 11.53
N TRP A 318 -6.53 -11.32 11.12
CA TRP A 318 -5.97 -12.66 11.26
C TRP A 318 -5.25 -13.08 10.00
N HIS A 319 -4.09 -13.68 10.18
CA HIS A 319 -3.41 -14.42 9.14
C HIS A 319 -4.31 -15.58 8.71
N PRO A 320 -4.37 -15.93 7.42
CA PRO A 320 -5.31 -16.98 6.98
C PRO A 320 -5.12 -18.34 7.67
N SER A 321 -3.93 -18.61 8.23
CA SER A 321 -3.71 -19.84 9.00
C SER A 321 -4.46 -19.87 10.34
N GLY A 322 -4.86 -18.70 10.85
CA GLY A 322 -5.43 -18.59 12.17
C GLY A 322 -4.39 -18.63 13.31
N ARG A 323 -3.13 -18.81 12.97
CA ARG A 323 -2.05 -18.87 13.97
C ARG A 323 -1.56 -17.50 14.41
N PHE A 324 -1.53 -16.54 13.47
CA PHE A 324 -0.96 -15.21 13.73
C PHE A 324 -2.03 -14.15 13.69
N LEU A 325 -1.88 -13.18 14.57
CA LEU A 325 -2.76 -12.00 14.60
C LEU A 325 -1.92 -10.76 14.32
N GLY A 326 -2.38 -9.93 13.40
CA GLY A 326 -1.78 -8.64 13.12
C GLY A 326 -2.55 -7.52 13.80
N THR A 327 -1.85 -6.61 14.43
CA THR A 327 -2.45 -5.44 15.08
C THR A 327 -1.77 -4.17 14.57
N THR A 328 -2.55 -3.14 14.33
CA THR A 328 -2.02 -1.83 13.89
C THR A 328 -2.23 -0.81 15.01
N CYS A 329 -1.21 0.01 15.20
CA CYS A 329 -1.18 0.90 16.35
C CYS A 329 -0.83 2.32 15.92
N TYR A 330 -1.35 3.32 16.65
CA TYR A 330 -1.05 4.71 16.37
C TYR A 330 0.34 5.13 16.85
N ASP A 331 1.08 4.20 17.48
CA ASP A 331 2.50 4.40 17.80
C ASP A 331 3.40 4.27 16.55
N ARG A 332 2.81 4.21 15.35
CA ARG A 332 3.47 4.12 14.04
C ARG A 332 3.96 2.71 13.70
N SER A 333 3.51 1.71 14.44
CA SER A 333 3.95 0.32 14.24
C SER A 333 2.77 -0.60 13.99
N TRP A 334 3.08 -1.75 13.45
CA TRP A 334 2.17 -2.88 13.48
C TRP A 334 2.91 -4.07 14.06
N ARG A 335 2.17 -5.01 14.62
CA ARG A 335 2.75 -6.12 15.34
C ARG A 335 2.13 -7.42 14.89
N LEU A 336 2.93 -8.48 14.97
CA LEU A 336 2.49 -9.82 14.67
C LEU A 336 2.63 -10.66 15.93
N TRP A 337 1.53 -11.31 16.29
CA TRP A 337 1.42 -12.11 17.52
C TRP A 337 1.23 -13.57 17.12
N ASP A 338 2.03 -14.46 17.71
CA ASP A 338 1.91 -15.89 17.50
C ASP A 338 1.07 -16.47 18.63
N LEU A 339 -0.13 -16.94 18.31
CA LEU A 339 -1.05 -17.42 19.34
C LEU A 339 -0.65 -18.80 19.88
N GLU A 340 0.06 -19.60 19.09
CA GLU A 340 0.57 -20.87 19.59
C GLU A 340 1.64 -20.66 20.65
N LEU A 341 2.53 -19.71 20.44
CA LEU A 341 3.61 -19.40 21.37
C LEU A 341 3.19 -18.37 22.42
N GLN A 342 2.06 -17.69 22.19
CA GLN A 342 1.54 -16.64 23.07
C GLN A 342 2.54 -15.50 23.25
N GLU A 343 3.16 -15.08 22.15
CA GLU A 343 4.13 -13.98 22.22
C GLU A 343 4.10 -13.11 20.99
N GLU A 344 4.56 -11.86 21.16
CA GLU A 344 4.83 -10.96 20.05
C GLU A 344 6.09 -11.43 19.33
N ILE A 345 5.96 -11.72 18.03
CA ILE A 345 7.12 -12.16 17.26
C ILE A 345 7.67 -11.07 16.35
N LEU A 346 6.90 -10.04 16.06
CA LEU A 346 7.35 -8.96 15.19
C LEU A 346 6.74 -7.65 15.67
N HIS A 347 7.59 -6.64 15.79
CA HIS A 347 7.21 -5.26 16.04
C HIS A 347 7.78 -4.45 14.87
N GLN A 348 6.94 -4.12 13.90
CA GLN A 348 7.39 -3.54 12.65
C GLN A 348 7.10 -2.05 12.61
N GLU A 349 8.14 -1.25 12.45
CA GLU A 349 8.05 0.18 12.20
C GLU A 349 8.29 0.43 10.72
N GLY A 350 7.90 1.60 10.24
CA GLY A 350 8.07 1.96 8.83
C GLY A 350 7.20 3.11 8.40
N HIS A 351 6.04 3.23 9.02
CA HIS A 351 5.14 4.37 8.77
C HIS A 351 5.58 5.57 9.60
N SER A 352 5.41 6.76 9.05
CA SER A 352 5.77 8.00 9.77
C SER A 352 4.66 8.54 10.65
N LYS A 353 3.47 7.97 10.54
CA LYS A 353 2.32 8.26 11.40
C LYS A 353 1.64 6.96 11.76
N GLY A 354 0.57 7.04 12.53
CA GLY A 354 -0.15 5.85 12.97
C GLY A 354 -0.50 4.91 11.83
N VAL A 355 -0.42 3.62 12.10
CA VAL A 355 -0.83 2.58 11.15
C VAL A 355 -2.30 2.29 11.42
N HIS A 356 -3.14 2.40 10.40
CA HIS A 356 -4.58 2.30 10.63
C HIS A 356 -5.16 0.94 10.30
N ASP A 357 -4.71 0.29 9.22
CA ASP A 357 -5.30 -0.99 8.81
C ASP A 357 -4.24 -1.96 8.33
N ILE A 358 -4.58 -3.23 8.37
CA ILE A 358 -3.72 -4.34 7.95
C ILE A 358 -4.58 -5.41 7.30
N SER A 359 -4.07 -6.00 6.23
CA SER A 359 -4.71 -7.12 5.54
C SER A 359 -3.64 -8.14 5.18
N PHE A 360 -3.98 -9.41 5.28
CA PHE A 360 -3.06 -10.49 4.90
C PHE A 360 -3.42 -11.00 3.50
N HIS A 361 -2.38 -11.30 2.75
CA HIS A 361 -2.49 -11.90 1.41
C HIS A 361 -3.13 -13.29 1.53
N PRO A 362 -3.94 -13.70 0.57
CA PRO A 362 -4.62 -15.01 0.66
C PRO A 362 -3.68 -16.21 0.74
N ASP A 363 -2.47 -16.10 0.18
CA ASP A 363 -1.48 -17.19 0.32
C ASP A 363 -0.88 -17.24 1.73
N GLY A 364 -0.94 -16.14 2.47
CA GLY A 364 -0.34 -16.03 3.78
C GLY A 364 1.10 -15.56 3.78
N SER A 365 1.61 -15.09 2.64
CA SER A 365 3.01 -14.69 2.50
C SER A 365 3.25 -13.20 2.77
N LEU A 366 2.22 -12.37 2.60
CA LEU A 366 2.38 -10.91 2.65
C LEU A 366 1.38 -10.30 3.62
N ALA A 367 1.74 -9.14 4.15
CA ALA A 367 0.83 -8.26 4.86
C ALA A 367 0.88 -6.89 4.20
N ALA A 368 -0.28 -6.24 4.06
CA ALA A 368 -0.37 -4.86 3.60
C ALA A 368 -0.83 -3.99 4.76
N THR A 369 -0.19 -2.85 4.92
CA THR A 369 -0.58 -1.87 5.95
C THR A 369 -0.86 -0.53 5.30
N GLY A 370 -1.84 0.18 5.84
CA GLY A 370 -2.16 1.53 5.43
C GLY A 370 -2.04 2.48 6.61
N GLY A 371 -1.43 3.62 6.37
CA GLY A 371 -1.11 4.54 7.44
C GLY A 371 -1.76 5.91 7.31
N LEU A 372 -1.79 6.62 8.43
CA LEU A 372 -2.24 8.01 8.47
C LEU A 372 -1.26 8.94 7.77
N ASP A 373 -0.10 8.41 7.38
CA ASP A 373 0.90 9.11 6.57
C ASP A 373 0.56 9.12 5.08
N ALA A 374 -0.61 8.58 4.69
CA ALA A 374 -1.09 8.48 3.30
C ALA A 374 -0.36 7.43 2.47
N PHE A 375 0.48 6.62 3.09
CA PHE A 375 1.24 5.59 2.38
C PHE A 375 0.74 4.20 2.76
N GLY A 376 0.79 3.30 1.78
CA GLY A 376 0.61 1.88 2.02
C GLY A 376 1.95 1.16 1.87
N ARG A 377 2.08 0.04 2.55
CA ARG A 377 3.27 -0.80 2.45
C ARG A 377 2.85 -2.26 2.38
N VAL A 378 3.54 -3.01 1.55
CA VAL A 378 3.35 -4.46 1.49
C VAL A 378 4.64 -5.10 2.00
N TRP A 379 4.49 -5.93 3.01
CA TRP A 379 5.60 -6.58 3.72
C TRP A 379 5.59 -8.06 3.40
N ASP A 380 6.77 -8.59 3.07
CA ASP A 380 6.94 -10.04 2.92
C ASP A 380 7.19 -10.63 4.31
N LEU A 381 6.27 -11.43 4.78
CA LEU A 381 6.36 -12.02 6.13
C LEU A 381 7.47 -13.04 6.23
N ARG A 382 7.92 -13.59 5.10
CA ARG A 382 8.96 -14.61 5.09
C ARG A 382 10.36 -14.04 5.17
N THR A 383 10.54 -12.80 4.74
CA THR A 383 11.85 -12.14 4.72
C THR A 383 11.91 -10.91 5.61
N GLY A 384 10.76 -10.34 5.96
CA GLY A 384 10.68 -9.08 6.68
C GLY A 384 10.84 -7.83 5.84
N ARG A 385 11.00 -7.98 4.52
CA ARG A 385 11.21 -6.84 3.63
C ARG A 385 9.90 -6.14 3.30
N CYS A 386 9.95 -4.82 3.17
CA CYS A 386 8.90 -4.06 2.52
C CYS A 386 9.10 -4.21 1.02
N VAL A 387 8.21 -4.96 0.37
CA VAL A 387 8.41 -5.32 -1.05
C VAL A 387 7.69 -4.37 -1.99
N VAL A 388 6.65 -3.68 -1.52
CA VAL A 388 5.93 -2.69 -2.34
C VAL A 388 5.64 -1.48 -1.47
N PHE A 389 5.91 -0.31 -1.99
CA PHE A 389 5.59 0.97 -1.37
C PHE A 389 4.48 1.62 -2.19
N LEU A 390 3.35 1.89 -1.55
CA LEU A 390 2.16 2.37 -2.24
C LEU A 390 2.02 3.87 -1.99
N GLU A 391 2.47 4.64 -2.95
CA GLU A 391 2.44 6.09 -2.91
C GLU A 391 1.46 6.62 -3.96
N GLY A 392 0.56 7.47 -3.56
CA GLY A 392 -0.39 8.06 -4.50
C GLY A 392 -1.59 8.72 -3.84
N HIS A 393 -2.00 8.24 -2.70
CA HIS A 393 -3.10 8.87 -1.97
C HIS A 393 -2.67 10.23 -1.42
N LEU A 394 -3.60 11.18 -1.41
CA LEU A 394 -3.33 12.54 -0.95
C LEU A 394 -3.59 12.72 0.53
N LYS A 395 -4.28 11.77 1.15
CA LYS A 395 -4.64 11.82 2.57
C LYS A 395 -4.51 10.42 3.18
N GLU A 396 -4.77 10.33 4.47
CA GLU A 396 -4.66 9.10 5.26
C GLU A 396 -5.32 7.90 4.58
N ILE A 397 -4.72 6.74 4.73
CA ILE A 397 -5.33 5.48 4.31
C ILE A 397 -6.02 4.86 5.52
N TYR A 398 -7.31 4.58 5.38
CA TYR A 398 -8.12 4.02 6.46
C TYR A 398 -8.45 2.55 6.27
N SER A 399 -8.27 2.01 5.07
CA SER A 399 -8.59 0.60 4.85
C SER A 399 -7.69 0.04 3.76
N VAL A 400 -7.28 -1.20 3.95
CA VAL A 400 -6.54 -1.96 2.94
C VAL A 400 -7.14 -3.36 2.88
N HIS A 401 -7.19 -3.96 1.69
CA HIS A 401 -7.71 -5.31 1.55
C HIS A 401 -7.12 -5.97 0.31
N PHE A 402 -6.59 -7.18 0.47
CA PHE A 402 -6.13 -7.98 -0.65
C PHE A 402 -7.31 -8.65 -1.36
N SER A 403 -7.23 -8.70 -2.67
CA SER A 403 -8.14 -9.52 -3.46
C SER A 403 -7.77 -11.01 -3.30
N PRO A 404 -8.77 -11.89 -3.30
CA PRO A 404 -8.45 -13.31 -3.31
C PRO A 404 -7.71 -13.80 -4.56
N ASN A 405 -7.67 -12.99 -5.64
CA ASN A 405 -6.86 -13.37 -6.81
C ASN A 405 -5.36 -13.30 -6.53
N GLY A 406 -4.94 -12.67 -5.44
CA GLY A 406 -3.55 -12.64 -5.02
C GLY A 406 -2.66 -11.60 -5.67
N HIS A 407 -3.17 -10.84 -6.64
CA HIS A 407 -2.34 -9.82 -7.28
C HIS A 407 -2.93 -8.41 -7.25
N HIS A 408 -4.09 -8.23 -6.68
CA HIS A 408 -4.67 -6.89 -6.48
C HIS A 408 -4.80 -6.57 -5.00
N LEU A 409 -4.64 -5.29 -4.70
CA LEU A 409 -4.81 -4.74 -3.35
C LEU A 409 -5.60 -3.45 -3.49
N ALA A 410 -6.62 -3.28 -2.66
CA ALA A 410 -7.40 -2.05 -2.63
C ALA A 410 -7.04 -1.25 -1.39
N THR A 411 -6.96 0.07 -1.55
CA THR A 411 -6.76 1.01 -0.44
C THR A 411 -7.84 2.08 -0.49
N GLY A 412 -8.43 2.38 0.65
CA GLY A 412 -9.42 3.45 0.80
C GLY A 412 -8.86 4.58 1.64
N SER A 413 -9.12 5.80 1.22
CA SER A 413 -8.41 6.96 1.75
C SER A 413 -9.33 8.11 2.13
N GLY A 414 -8.81 9.00 2.96
CA GLY A 414 -9.41 10.29 3.27
C GLY A 414 -9.52 11.22 2.07
N ASP A 415 -8.87 10.90 0.95
CA ASP A 415 -9.00 11.68 -0.29
C ASP A 415 -10.23 11.28 -1.11
N ASN A 416 -11.14 10.49 -0.53
CA ASN A 416 -12.42 10.08 -1.12
C ASN A 416 -12.29 9.05 -2.24
N THR A 417 -11.10 8.51 -2.45
CA THR A 417 -10.85 7.56 -3.53
C THR A 417 -10.49 6.19 -2.98
N CYS A 418 -10.72 5.20 -3.82
CA CYS A 418 -10.19 3.85 -3.64
C CYS A 418 -9.19 3.62 -4.76
N LYS A 419 -7.97 3.23 -4.41
CA LYS A 419 -6.98 2.85 -5.40
C LYS A 419 -6.85 1.34 -5.40
N VAL A 420 -6.77 0.78 -6.60
CA VAL A 420 -6.49 -0.64 -6.78
C VAL A 420 -5.08 -0.76 -7.34
N TRP A 421 -4.27 -1.52 -6.63
CA TRP A 421 -2.85 -1.67 -6.95
C TRP A 421 -2.62 -3.05 -7.54
N GLU A 422 -1.83 -3.09 -8.62
CA GLU A 422 -1.40 -4.34 -9.25
C GLU A 422 -0.03 -4.70 -8.67
N LEU A 423 0.01 -5.77 -7.89
CA LEU A 423 1.23 -6.14 -7.17
C LEU A 423 2.33 -6.66 -8.10
N ARG A 424 1.95 -7.23 -9.24
CA ARG A 424 2.93 -7.80 -10.16
C ARG A 424 3.81 -6.74 -10.80
N ASN A 425 3.28 -5.54 -11.06
CA ASN A 425 4.08 -4.43 -11.58
C ASN A 425 4.26 -3.30 -10.58
N ARG A 426 3.71 -3.46 -9.37
CA ARG A 426 3.89 -2.53 -8.24
C ARG A 426 3.34 -1.13 -8.52
N LYS A 427 2.28 -1.04 -9.32
CA LYS A 427 1.71 0.25 -9.72
C LYS A 427 0.23 0.31 -9.39
N CYS A 428 -0.27 1.55 -9.29
CA CYS A 428 -1.70 1.77 -9.20
C CYS A 428 -2.33 1.42 -10.54
N LEU A 429 -3.22 0.43 -10.51
CA LEU A 429 -3.95 0.00 -11.69
C LEU A 429 -5.07 0.97 -12.03
N TYR A 430 -5.78 1.45 -11.02
CA TYR A 430 -6.94 2.29 -11.23
C TYR A 430 -7.27 3.05 -9.95
N THR A 431 -7.72 4.30 -10.13
CA THR A 431 -8.23 5.11 -9.03
C THR A 431 -9.74 5.26 -9.19
N VAL A 432 -10.47 4.70 -8.26
CA VAL A 432 -11.93 4.78 -8.25
C VAL A 432 -12.33 6.07 -7.51
N PRO A 433 -12.98 7.04 -8.20
CA PRO A 433 -13.49 8.23 -7.49
C PRO A 433 -14.80 7.84 -6.79
N ALA A 434 -14.66 7.14 -5.66
CA ALA A 434 -15.72 6.30 -5.15
C ALA A 434 -16.81 7.07 -4.43
N HIS A 435 -16.44 8.04 -3.60
CA HIS A 435 -17.38 8.66 -2.67
C HIS A 435 -17.16 10.16 -2.56
N GLN A 436 -18.07 10.84 -1.89
CA GLN A 436 -17.98 12.29 -1.68
C GLN A 436 -17.37 12.65 -0.32
N ASN A 437 -16.97 11.64 0.44
CA ASN A 437 -16.30 11.82 1.71
C ASN A 437 -15.31 10.68 1.88
N LEU A 438 -14.58 10.65 2.98
CA LEU A 438 -13.52 9.67 3.17
C LEU A 438 -14.05 8.24 3.14
N LEU A 439 -13.23 7.33 2.63
CA LEU A 439 -13.52 5.90 2.65
C LEU A 439 -13.03 5.30 3.96
N SER A 440 -13.95 4.66 4.66
CA SER A 440 -13.66 3.98 5.93
C SER A 440 -13.36 2.52 5.75
N ALA A 441 -13.82 1.91 4.65
CA ALA A 441 -13.64 0.47 4.45
C ALA A 441 -13.64 0.14 2.97
N VAL A 442 -12.79 -0.80 2.61
CA VAL A 442 -12.79 -1.44 1.28
C VAL A 442 -12.70 -2.94 1.50
N ARG A 443 -13.49 -3.70 0.75
CA ARG A 443 -13.51 -5.16 0.86
C ARG A 443 -13.77 -5.79 -0.50
N PHE A 444 -12.89 -6.69 -0.92
CA PHE A 444 -13.18 -7.55 -2.05
C PHE A 444 -14.13 -8.67 -1.63
N GLN A 445 -14.93 -9.12 -2.56
CA GLN A 445 -15.70 -10.34 -2.38
C GLN A 445 -14.71 -11.48 -2.07
N PRO A 446 -14.94 -12.25 -0.99
CA PRO A 446 -13.84 -13.03 -0.41
C PRO A 446 -13.50 -14.34 -1.13
N THR A 447 -14.36 -14.87 -1.98
CA THR A 447 -14.04 -16.14 -2.65
C THR A 447 -13.44 -15.95 -4.04
N ASP A 448 -14.12 -15.18 -4.88
CA ASP A 448 -13.71 -14.99 -6.28
C ASP A 448 -13.16 -13.61 -6.57
N GLY A 449 -13.42 -12.64 -5.71
CA GLY A 449 -13.00 -11.27 -5.92
C GLY A 449 -13.68 -10.56 -7.08
N HIS A 450 -14.93 -10.99 -7.41
CA HIS A 450 -15.63 -10.47 -8.59
C HIS A 450 -16.20 -9.08 -8.39
N PHE A 451 -16.21 -8.58 -7.17
CA PHE A 451 -16.61 -7.19 -6.93
C PHE A 451 -15.85 -6.62 -5.74
N LEU A 452 -15.84 -5.33 -5.69
CA LEU A 452 -15.22 -4.54 -4.62
C LEU A 452 -16.32 -3.72 -3.96
N LEU A 453 -16.34 -3.74 -2.64
CA LEU A 453 -17.29 -3.00 -1.81
C LEU A 453 -16.55 -1.89 -1.09
N THR A 454 -17.04 -0.67 -1.19
CA THR A 454 -16.46 0.49 -0.49
C THR A 454 -17.53 1.10 0.42
N GLY A 455 -17.10 1.54 1.61
CA GLY A 455 -17.95 2.26 2.54
C GLY A 455 -17.32 3.59 2.91
N ALA A 456 -18.15 4.60 3.13
CA ALA A 456 -17.63 5.95 3.30
C ALA A 456 -18.45 6.81 4.25
N TYR A 457 -17.86 7.93 4.60
CA TYR A 457 -18.49 8.91 5.49
C TYR A 457 -19.56 9.77 4.79
N ASP A 458 -19.85 9.48 3.52
CA ASP A 458 -21.01 10.07 2.83
C ASP A 458 -22.28 9.27 3.09
N ASN A 459 -22.27 8.38 4.09
CA ASN A 459 -23.38 7.58 4.56
C ASN A 459 -23.76 6.44 3.61
N THR A 460 -22.93 6.12 2.62
CA THR A 460 -23.24 5.08 1.64
C THR A 460 -22.13 4.04 1.56
N ALA A 461 -22.50 2.88 1.04
CA ALA A 461 -21.57 1.87 0.54
C ALA A 461 -21.85 1.68 -0.94
N LYS A 462 -20.84 1.32 -1.70
CA LYS A 462 -20.96 1.14 -3.15
C LYS A 462 -20.27 -0.14 -3.58
N ILE A 463 -20.81 -0.74 -4.62
CA ILE A 463 -20.29 -1.97 -5.20
C ILE A 463 -19.75 -1.66 -6.59
N TRP A 464 -18.55 -2.13 -6.84
CA TRP A 464 -17.81 -1.88 -8.09
C TRP A 464 -17.47 -3.23 -8.72
N SER A 465 -17.62 -3.33 -10.03
CA SER A 465 -17.28 -4.56 -10.75
C SER A 465 -15.77 -4.81 -10.71
N HIS A 466 -15.39 -6.06 -10.84
CA HIS A 466 -14.02 -6.47 -11.05
C HIS A 466 -14.01 -7.61 -12.06
N PRO A 467 -13.36 -7.45 -13.18
CA PRO A 467 -12.63 -6.25 -13.62
C PRO A 467 -13.55 -5.12 -14.09
N GLY A 468 -12.95 -4.01 -14.43
CA GLY A 468 -13.64 -2.89 -15.05
C GLY A 468 -14.00 -1.74 -14.12
N TRP A 469 -14.15 -2.01 -12.82
CA TRP A 469 -14.41 -0.99 -11.78
C TRP A 469 -15.64 -0.13 -12.08
N MET A 470 -16.65 -0.73 -12.69
CA MET A 470 -17.90 -0.07 -13.02
C MET A 470 -18.78 -0.01 -11.78
N PRO A 471 -19.43 1.13 -11.47
CA PRO A 471 -20.35 1.17 -10.34
C PRO A 471 -21.59 0.32 -10.63
N LEU A 472 -21.92 -0.59 -9.71
CA LEU A 472 -23.04 -1.51 -9.88
C LEU A 472 -24.24 -1.14 -8.99
N LYS A 473 -23.96 -0.69 -7.77
CA LYS A 473 -25.02 -0.44 -6.80
C LYS A 473 -24.53 0.52 -5.73
N THR A 474 -25.41 1.42 -5.31
CA THR A 474 -25.19 2.26 -4.13
C THR A 474 -26.12 1.74 -3.03
N LEU A 475 -25.55 1.39 -1.90
CA LEU A 475 -26.31 0.93 -0.74
C LEU A 475 -26.52 2.14 0.18
N ALA A 476 -27.66 2.76 0.03
CA ALA A 476 -28.04 3.95 0.78
C ALA A 476 -29.09 3.58 1.83
N GLY A 477 -29.19 4.39 2.87
CA GLY A 477 -30.17 4.16 3.93
C GLY A 477 -29.65 4.47 5.32
N HIS A 478 -28.33 4.47 5.50
CA HIS A 478 -27.78 4.91 6.78
C HIS A 478 -27.94 6.42 6.92
N GLU A 479 -28.24 6.84 8.14
CA GLU A 479 -28.37 8.27 8.47
C GLU A 479 -27.07 8.87 8.99
N GLY A 480 -26.02 8.07 9.07
CA GLY A 480 -24.70 8.52 9.50
C GLY A 480 -23.62 7.82 8.71
N LYS A 481 -22.39 8.19 9.00
CA LYS A 481 -21.19 7.67 8.35
C LYS A 481 -21.17 6.16 8.35
N VAL A 482 -20.90 5.54 7.21
CA VAL A 482 -20.62 4.09 7.16
C VAL A 482 -19.20 3.89 7.70
N MET A 483 -19.08 3.12 8.76
CA MET A 483 -17.83 2.93 9.49
C MET A 483 -17.13 1.63 9.10
N GLY A 484 -17.90 0.65 8.64
CA GLY A 484 -17.35 -0.63 8.25
C GLY A 484 -18.27 -1.36 7.30
N VAL A 485 -17.71 -2.23 6.48
CA VAL A 485 -18.47 -3.07 5.55
C VAL A 485 -17.82 -4.46 5.53
N ASP A 486 -18.63 -5.46 5.19
CA ASP A 486 -18.09 -6.80 4.97
C ASP A 486 -19.02 -7.57 4.02
N VAL A 487 -18.45 -8.59 3.39
CA VAL A 487 -19.17 -9.52 2.52
C VAL A 487 -19.07 -10.90 3.17
N SER A 488 -20.19 -11.61 3.26
CA SER A 488 -20.16 -12.96 3.85
C SER A 488 -19.33 -13.90 2.98
N PRO A 489 -18.63 -14.85 3.58
CA PRO A 489 -17.82 -15.79 2.79
C PRO A 489 -18.59 -16.56 1.73
N ASP A 490 -19.88 -16.83 1.95
CA ASP A 490 -20.73 -17.49 0.95
C ASP A 490 -21.20 -16.53 -0.16
N GLY A 491 -20.89 -15.25 -0.05
CA GLY A 491 -21.24 -14.24 -1.05
C GLY A 491 -22.69 -13.78 -1.03
N LYS A 492 -23.51 -14.27 -0.11
CA LYS A 492 -24.94 -14.00 -0.14
C LYS A 492 -25.36 -12.71 0.56
N LEU A 493 -24.59 -12.31 1.57
CA LEU A 493 -24.95 -11.14 2.40
C LEU A 493 -23.85 -10.12 2.36
N ILE A 494 -24.26 -8.85 2.40
CA ILE A 494 -23.38 -7.71 2.64
C ILE A 494 -23.84 -7.06 3.93
N ALA A 495 -22.90 -6.70 4.78
CA ALA A 495 -23.18 -5.96 6.01
C ALA A 495 -22.52 -4.58 5.93
N THR A 496 -23.27 -3.58 6.40
CA THR A 496 -22.74 -2.23 6.61
C THR A 496 -23.05 -1.82 8.03
N CYS A 497 -22.11 -1.11 8.67
CA CYS A 497 -22.33 -0.59 10.01
C CYS A 497 -22.01 0.89 10.02
N SER A 498 -22.64 1.62 10.96
CA SER A 498 -22.66 3.07 10.84
C SER A 498 -22.56 3.79 12.17
N TYR A 499 -22.13 5.04 12.08
CA TYR A 499 -22.20 6.02 13.15
C TYR A 499 -23.65 6.21 13.67
N ASP A 500 -24.65 5.89 12.84
CA ASP A 500 -26.07 5.99 13.23
C ASP A 500 -26.50 4.89 14.22
N ARG A 501 -25.55 4.09 14.71
CA ARG A 501 -25.73 3.03 15.72
C ARG A 501 -26.41 1.79 15.20
N THR A 502 -26.58 1.68 13.87
CA THR A 502 -27.21 0.52 13.25
C THR A 502 -26.22 -0.24 12.40
N PHE A 503 -26.54 -1.52 12.16
CA PHE A 503 -25.97 -2.26 11.07
C PHE A 503 -27.10 -2.74 10.16
N LYS A 504 -26.78 -2.87 8.90
CA LYS A 504 -27.76 -3.31 7.89
C LYS A 504 -27.22 -4.51 7.15
N LEU A 505 -28.12 -5.42 6.80
CA LEU A 505 -27.81 -6.55 5.93
C LEU A 505 -28.50 -6.33 4.60
N TRP A 506 -27.78 -6.63 3.53
CA TRP A 506 -28.22 -6.43 2.16
C TRP A 506 -28.19 -7.78 1.46
N LEU A 507 -29.27 -8.10 0.77
CA LEU A 507 -29.47 -9.40 0.16
C LEU A 507 -30.19 -9.21 -1.17
N SER A 508 -29.80 -9.98 -2.19
CA SER A 508 -30.50 -10.04 -3.45
C SER A 508 -31.64 -11.05 -3.35
N GLU A 509 -32.82 -10.68 -3.86
CA GLU A 509 -33.95 -11.57 -3.93
C GLU A 509 -33.85 -12.55 -5.10
#